data_8c7bdd02ae255a2b712820f993288217
#
_entry.id   8c7bdd02ae255a2b712820f993288217
#
_cell.length_a   1.000
_cell.length_b   1.000
_cell.length_c   1.000
_cell.angle_alpha   90.00
_cell.angle_beta   90.00
_cell.angle_gamma   90.00
#
_symmetry.space_group_name_H-M   'P 1'
#
loop_
_entity.id
_entity.type
_entity.pdbx_description
1 polymer ?
#
loop_
_entity_poly.entity_id
_entity_poly.type
_entity_poly.pdbx_seq_one_letter_code
_entity_poly.pdbx_strand_id
1 'polypeptide(L)'
;VRLRSAFTLIELLVVIAIIAVLIGLLLPAVQKVREAAARMQCSNNLKQLGLAAHNSHDTLGHFPSAGKNGCEAPVHPNIVANCADPNYGQWTAAYTVPTSNLPIRRQEWSWAYFVLPYIEQNNVFVTTNDTTVRRSVVKTFHCPSRRQAQLYNNNAKIDYAANAGQSLADSNTSGVIFRTGAGGPVRMTDITDGTSNTALFGEKRMKLDKFGQSYDDNESVFSPGWDSEVARAAVTDLDTNGTAGRPLSWGPNQDIRVTNPSIFTDPESGLSQFGSSHASGCQFVLCDGSVRGVRFNPDRVIFRRFCTKADGQVLNGDF
;
A
#
# COMPACT_ATOMS: atom_id res chain seq x y z
N VAL A 1 58.35 -37.76 -18.18
CA VAL A 1 58.07 -36.34 -18.23
C VAL A 1 56.70 -36.16 -18.87
N ARG A 2 55.66 -35.77 -18.12
CA ARG A 2 54.35 -35.41 -18.69
C ARG A 2 54.48 -34.01 -19.31
N LEU A 3 54.38 -33.89 -20.62
CA LEU A 3 54.28 -32.62 -21.32
C LEU A 3 52.95 -31.95 -20.89
N ARG A 4 53.04 -30.84 -20.22
CA ARG A 4 51.89 -29.98 -19.95
C ARG A 4 51.56 -29.27 -21.26
N SER A 5 50.38 -29.48 -21.84
CA SER A 5 49.90 -28.67 -22.96
C SER A 5 49.74 -27.21 -22.50
N ALA A 6 50.44 -26.31 -23.14
CA ALA A 6 50.30 -24.87 -22.88
C ALA A 6 49.05 -24.37 -23.63
N PHE A 7 48.25 -23.56 -22.95
CA PHE A 7 47.04 -22.97 -23.52
C PHE A 7 47.44 -21.81 -24.45
N THR A 8 46.89 -21.79 -25.65
CA THR A 8 47.21 -20.75 -26.64
C THR A 8 46.35 -19.50 -26.36
N LEU A 9 46.87 -18.32 -26.73
CA LEU A 9 46.15 -17.03 -26.59
C LEU A 9 44.83 -17.05 -27.39
N ILE A 10 44.79 -17.73 -28.54
CA ILE A 10 43.60 -17.84 -29.40
C ILE A 10 42.52 -18.66 -28.71
N GLU A 11 42.89 -19.81 -28.10
CA GLU A 11 41.93 -20.65 -27.36
C GLU A 11 41.29 -19.86 -26.19
N LEU A 12 42.07 -19.06 -25.45
CA LEU A 12 41.55 -18.24 -24.40
C LEU A 12 40.61 -17.17 -24.95
N LEU A 13 40.99 -16.50 -26.06
CA LEU A 13 40.20 -15.42 -26.65
C LEU A 13 38.84 -15.91 -27.18
N VAL A 14 38.81 -17.09 -27.83
CA VAL A 14 37.57 -17.72 -28.31
C VAL A 14 36.63 -18.07 -27.16
N VAL A 15 37.15 -18.61 -26.06
CA VAL A 15 36.35 -18.95 -24.89
C VAL A 15 35.72 -17.74 -24.26
N ILE A 16 36.48 -16.63 -24.04
CA ILE A 16 35.92 -15.42 -23.46
C ILE A 16 34.91 -14.74 -24.40
N ALA A 17 35.12 -14.82 -25.73
CA ALA A 17 34.17 -14.31 -26.70
C ALA A 17 32.82 -15.05 -26.64
N ILE A 18 32.85 -16.41 -26.55
CA ILE A 18 31.63 -17.21 -26.40
C ILE A 18 30.92 -16.88 -25.10
N ILE A 19 31.66 -16.82 -23.98
CA ILE A 19 31.09 -16.46 -22.67
C ILE A 19 30.46 -15.06 -22.72
N ALA A 20 31.11 -14.09 -23.33
CA ALA A 20 30.58 -12.73 -23.44
C ALA A 20 29.26 -12.71 -24.23
N VAL A 21 29.16 -13.45 -25.33
CA VAL A 21 27.92 -13.56 -26.10
C VAL A 21 26.81 -14.24 -25.28
N LEU A 22 27.13 -15.35 -24.59
CA LEU A 22 26.15 -16.05 -23.77
C LEU A 22 25.63 -15.16 -22.63
N ILE A 23 26.51 -14.47 -21.91
CA ILE A 23 26.11 -13.55 -20.83
C ILE A 23 25.30 -12.38 -21.40
N GLY A 24 25.70 -11.82 -22.54
CA GLY A 24 24.99 -10.72 -23.21
C GLY A 24 23.55 -11.09 -23.57
N LEU A 25 23.28 -12.34 -23.96
CA LEU A 25 21.93 -12.82 -24.26
C LEU A 25 21.13 -13.22 -23.01
N LEU A 26 21.80 -13.80 -22.00
CA LEU A 26 21.14 -14.28 -20.80
C LEU A 26 20.74 -13.16 -19.84
N LEU A 27 21.53 -12.11 -19.70
CA LEU A 27 21.30 -11.06 -18.70
C LEU A 27 19.94 -10.37 -18.87
N PRO A 28 19.50 -9.92 -20.09
CA PRO A 28 18.19 -9.35 -20.29
C PRO A 28 17.04 -10.33 -20.01
N ALA A 29 17.24 -11.60 -20.38
CA ALA A 29 16.23 -12.65 -20.17
C ALA A 29 16.03 -12.93 -18.67
N VAL A 30 17.10 -13.06 -17.90
CA VAL A 30 17.03 -13.24 -16.45
C VAL A 30 16.34 -12.06 -15.75
N GLN A 31 16.60 -10.83 -16.17
CA GLN A 31 15.94 -9.65 -15.61
C GLN A 31 14.43 -9.67 -15.84
N LYS A 32 13.97 -10.02 -17.05
CA LYS A 32 12.54 -10.16 -17.37
C LYS A 32 11.87 -11.27 -16.53
N VAL A 33 12.53 -12.40 -16.36
CA VAL A 33 12.01 -13.52 -15.53
C VAL A 33 11.91 -13.09 -14.06
N ARG A 34 12.91 -12.41 -13.53
CA ARG A 34 12.89 -11.90 -12.14
C ARG A 34 11.74 -10.91 -11.93
N GLU A 35 11.52 -9.98 -12.86
CA GLU A 35 10.43 -9.02 -12.77
C GLU A 35 9.05 -9.73 -12.85
N ALA A 36 8.90 -10.69 -13.76
CA ALA A 36 7.68 -11.48 -13.85
C ALA A 36 7.40 -12.25 -12.54
N ALA A 37 8.42 -12.86 -11.95
CA ALA A 37 8.30 -13.56 -10.66
C ALA A 37 7.94 -12.60 -9.52
N ALA A 38 8.57 -11.45 -9.45
CA ALA A 38 8.27 -10.43 -8.45
C ALA A 38 6.83 -9.89 -8.60
N ARG A 39 6.37 -9.67 -9.84
CA ARG A 39 4.99 -9.29 -10.11
C ARG A 39 3.98 -10.34 -9.68
N MET A 40 4.26 -11.63 -9.94
CA MET A 40 3.42 -12.72 -9.43
C MET A 40 3.38 -12.75 -7.90
N GLN A 41 4.51 -12.49 -7.23
CA GLN A 41 4.56 -12.40 -5.77
C GLN A 41 3.70 -11.24 -5.26
N CYS A 42 3.75 -10.05 -5.89
CA CYS A 42 2.90 -8.90 -5.52
C CYS A 42 1.42 -9.23 -5.72
N SER A 43 1.07 -9.92 -6.81
CA SER A 43 -0.29 -10.43 -7.05
C SER A 43 -0.76 -11.38 -5.93
N ASN A 44 0.09 -12.32 -5.54
CA ASN A 44 -0.20 -13.26 -4.46
C ASN A 44 -0.35 -12.56 -3.10
N ASN A 45 0.48 -11.55 -2.82
CA ASN A 45 0.34 -10.74 -1.62
C ASN A 45 -1.01 -10.03 -1.58
N LEU A 46 -1.42 -9.38 -2.67
CA LEU A 46 -2.75 -8.75 -2.78
C LEU A 46 -3.87 -9.77 -2.61
N LYS A 47 -3.74 -10.97 -3.20
CA LYS A 47 -4.73 -12.05 -3.02
C LYS A 47 -4.86 -12.46 -1.56
N GLN A 48 -3.73 -12.62 -0.84
CA GLN A 48 -3.72 -12.95 0.59
C GLN A 48 -4.36 -11.83 1.41
N LEU A 49 -4.07 -10.57 1.12
CA LEU A 49 -4.68 -9.41 1.78
C LEU A 49 -6.19 -9.34 1.52
N GLY A 50 -6.63 -9.60 0.29
CA GLY A 50 -8.05 -9.69 -0.04
C GLY A 50 -8.77 -10.78 0.75
N LEU A 51 -8.21 -11.99 0.80
CA LEU A 51 -8.76 -13.09 1.59
C LEU A 51 -8.78 -12.76 3.10
N ALA A 52 -7.75 -12.11 3.60
CA ALA A 52 -7.70 -11.67 5.00
C ALA A 52 -8.77 -10.63 5.32
N ALA A 53 -9.05 -9.70 4.40
CA ALA A 53 -10.12 -8.73 4.55
C ALA A 53 -11.52 -9.41 4.54
N HIS A 54 -11.73 -10.44 3.71
CA HIS A 54 -12.95 -11.24 3.74
C HIS A 54 -13.12 -11.97 5.07
N ASN A 55 -12.09 -12.64 5.55
CA ASN A 55 -12.13 -13.33 6.84
C ASN A 55 -12.38 -12.35 8.01
N SER A 56 -11.81 -11.15 7.93
CA SER A 56 -12.09 -10.06 8.87
C SER A 56 -13.55 -9.61 8.75
N HIS A 57 -14.06 -9.45 7.53
CA HIS A 57 -15.45 -9.12 7.28
C HIS A 57 -16.42 -10.16 7.85
N ASP A 58 -16.15 -11.44 7.66
CA ASP A 58 -16.98 -12.53 8.18
C ASP A 58 -17.02 -12.54 9.73
N THR A 59 -15.92 -12.12 10.36
CA THR A 59 -15.82 -12.04 11.82
C THR A 59 -16.49 -10.78 12.39
N LEU A 60 -16.31 -9.63 11.73
CA LEU A 60 -16.75 -8.31 12.21
C LEU A 60 -18.11 -7.88 11.65
N GLY A 61 -18.60 -8.53 10.58
CA GLY A 61 -19.80 -8.15 9.83
C GLY A 61 -19.59 -6.97 8.87
N HIS A 62 -18.34 -6.50 8.70
CA HIS A 62 -17.98 -5.40 7.80
C HIS A 62 -16.48 -5.47 7.43
N PHE A 63 -16.08 -4.81 6.35
CA PHE A 63 -14.67 -4.65 6.01
C PHE A 63 -13.90 -3.89 7.10
N PRO A 64 -12.60 -4.16 7.28
CA PRO A 64 -11.80 -3.46 8.28
C PRO A 64 -11.72 -1.96 7.96
N SER A 65 -11.66 -1.13 9.01
CA SER A 65 -11.49 0.32 8.83
C SER A 65 -10.02 0.67 8.53
N ALA A 66 -9.81 1.81 7.87
CA ALA A 66 -8.46 2.39 7.78
C ALA A 66 -8.07 3.15 9.06
N GLY A 67 -8.90 3.09 10.08
CA GLY A 67 -8.67 3.76 11.35
C GLY A 67 -9.16 5.20 11.36
N LYS A 68 -8.71 5.95 12.38
CA LYS A 68 -9.06 7.36 12.57
C LYS A 68 -7.82 8.22 12.43
N ASN A 69 -7.95 9.37 11.78
CA ASN A 69 -6.86 10.32 11.72
C ASN A 69 -6.55 10.84 13.13
N GLY A 70 -5.37 10.56 13.64
CA GLY A 70 -4.96 10.97 14.95
C GLY A 70 -4.81 12.49 15.12
N CYS A 71 -4.76 13.26 14.00
CA CYS A 71 -4.78 14.72 14.01
C CYS A 71 -6.14 15.32 14.38
N GLU A 72 -7.20 14.52 14.45
CA GLU A 72 -8.47 14.99 14.93
C GLU A 72 -8.51 15.08 16.45
N ALA A 73 -9.26 16.08 16.95
CA ALA A 73 -9.43 16.28 18.39
C ALA A 73 -9.76 14.94 19.07
N PRO A 74 -9.06 14.59 20.15
CA PRO A 74 -9.18 13.28 20.76
C PRO A 74 -10.61 13.04 21.23
N VAL A 75 -11.17 11.93 20.81
CA VAL A 75 -12.37 11.38 21.45
C VAL A 75 -12.04 10.94 22.89
N HIS A 76 -10.75 10.87 23.21
CA HIS A 76 -10.26 10.43 24.51
C HIS A 76 -9.23 11.43 25.08
N PRO A 77 -9.34 11.84 26.37
CA PRO A 77 -8.48 12.85 26.99
C PRO A 77 -7.00 12.47 27.12
N ASN A 78 -6.63 11.22 26.85
CA ASN A 78 -5.26 10.71 27.01
C ASN A 78 -4.52 10.56 25.65
N ILE A 79 -5.01 11.16 24.58
CA ILE A 79 -4.34 11.14 23.28
C ILE A 79 -3.57 12.44 23.10
N VAL A 80 -2.32 12.35 22.66
CA VAL A 80 -1.56 13.50 22.19
C VAL A 80 -2.14 13.93 20.84
N ALA A 81 -2.94 14.98 20.85
CA ALA A 81 -3.68 15.48 19.68
C ALA A 81 -2.86 16.41 18.76
N ASN A 82 -1.55 16.50 18.93
CA ASN A 82 -0.71 17.42 18.18
C ASN A 82 0.10 16.67 17.13
N CYS A 83 -0.25 16.81 15.87
CA CYS A 83 0.47 16.24 14.72
C CYS A 83 1.94 16.68 14.63
N ALA A 84 2.32 17.78 15.26
CA ALA A 84 3.70 18.25 15.35
C ALA A 84 4.50 17.60 16.49
N ASP A 85 3.87 16.82 17.36
CA ASP A 85 4.54 16.14 18.46
C ASP A 85 5.27 14.90 17.90
N PRO A 86 6.59 14.74 18.16
CA PRO A 86 7.33 13.53 17.77
C PRO A 86 6.79 12.23 18.40
N ASN A 87 5.97 12.36 19.43
CA ASN A 87 5.23 11.25 20.04
C ASN A 87 3.80 11.11 19.50
N TYR A 88 3.47 11.81 18.45
CA TYR A 88 2.17 11.75 17.79
C TYR A 88 1.75 10.31 17.48
N GLY A 89 0.52 9.98 17.82
CA GLY A 89 0.03 8.59 17.76
C GLY A 89 0.59 7.66 18.83
N GLN A 90 1.42 8.13 19.77
CA GLN A 90 1.80 7.39 20.96
C GLN A 90 0.80 7.69 22.09
N TRP A 91 0.26 6.65 22.64
CA TRP A 91 -0.71 6.73 23.70
C TRP A 91 -0.03 6.68 25.06
N THR A 92 -0.40 7.58 25.96
CA THR A 92 0.21 7.68 27.29
C THR A 92 -0.42 6.75 28.33
N ALA A 93 -1.57 6.13 28.05
CA ALA A 93 -2.23 5.20 28.97
C ALA A 93 -2.93 4.03 28.26
N ALA A 94 -2.82 2.85 28.83
CA ALA A 94 -3.56 1.67 28.39
C ALA A 94 -5.02 1.77 28.89
N TYR A 95 -5.96 1.92 27.98
CA TYR A 95 -7.38 1.80 28.28
C TYR A 95 -7.93 0.52 27.64
N THR A 96 -8.58 -0.30 28.41
CA THR A 96 -9.19 -1.55 27.93
C THR A 96 -10.70 -1.38 27.82
N VAL A 97 -11.27 -1.73 26.66
CA VAL A 97 -12.73 -1.78 26.53
C VAL A 97 -13.25 -3.02 27.24
N PRO A 98 -14.28 -2.91 28.10
CA PRO A 98 -14.82 -4.04 28.84
C PRO A 98 -15.34 -5.21 27.98
N THR A 99 -15.64 -4.97 26.71
CA THR A 99 -16.25 -5.95 25.79
C THR A 99 -15.31 -6.48 24.71
N SER A 100 -14.08 -5.96 24.61
CA SER A 100 -13.07 -6.46 23.69
C SER A 100 -11.73 -6.54 24.41
N ASN A 101 -10.99 -7.62 24.21
CA ASN A 101 -9.65 -7.81 24.76
C ASN A 101 -8.58 -6.89 24.15
N LEU A 102 -8.99 -5.99 23.24
CA LEU A 102 -8.10 -5.03 22.61
C LEU A 102 -8.13 -3.70 23.35
N PRO A 103 -6.98 -3.04 23.55
CA PRO A 103 -6.94 -1.67 24.01
C PRO A 103 -7.76 -0.76 23.09
N ILE A 104 -8.58 0.17 23.63
CA ILE A 104 -9.40 1.11 22.86
C ILE A 104 -8.56 1.80 21.76
N ARG A 105 -7.34 2.18 22.08
CA ARG A 105 -6.41 2.81 21.17
C ARG A 105 -6.18 2.04 19.86
N ARG A 106 -6.21 0.70 19.88
CA ARG A 106 -5.99 -0.12 18.67
C ARG A 106 -7.24 -0.27 17.82
N GLN A 107 -8.39 0.08 18.33
CA GLN A 107 -9.63 0.13 17.53
C GLN A 107 -9.59 1.23 16.46
N GLU A 108 -8.72 2.22 16.65
CA GLU A 108 -8.51 3.31 15.71
C GLU A 108 -7.27 3.07 14.80
N TRP A 109 -6.65 1.91 14.89
CA TRP A 109 -5.53 1.54 14.02
C TRP A 109 -6.01 1.18 12.62
N SER A 110 -5.06 1.09 11.69
CA SER A 110 -5.35 0.84 10.28
C SER A 110 -5.83 -0.59 10.01
N TRP A 111 -6.46 -0.77 8.86
CA TRP A 111 -6.87 -2.08 8.35
C TRP A 111 -5.73 -3.11 8.37
N ALA A 112 -4.49 -2.67 8.17
CA ALA A 112 -3.32 -3.54 8.19
C ALA A 112 -3.11 -4.25 9.53
N TYR A 113 -3.54 -3.64 10.65
CA TYR A 113 -3.54 -4.30 11.95
C TYR A 113 -4.65 -5.36 12.06
N PHE A 114 -5.85 -5.06 11.57
CA PHE A 114 -7.00 -5.96 11.69
C PHE A 114 -6.91 -7.20 10.80
N VAL A 115 -6.11 -7.18 9.74
CA VAL A 115 -5.89 -8.35 8.89
C VAL A 115 -4.80 -9.30 9.42
N LEU A 116 -4.01 -8.90 10.42
CA LEU A 116 -2.89 -9.70 10.96
C LEU A 116 -3.27 -11.13 11.37
N PRO A 117 -4.39 -11.39 12.08
CA PRO A 117 -4.77 -12.75 12.44
C PRO A 117 -5.00 -13.68 11.25
N TYR A 118 -5.39 -13.11 10.11
CA TYR A 118 -5.79 -13.83 8.91
C TYR A 118 -4.65 -14.00 7.88
N ILE A 119 -3.46 -13.48 8.19
CA ILE A 119 -2.22 -13.65 7.41
C ILE A 119 -1.11 -14.28 8.24
N GLU A 120 -1.48 -15.16 9.18
CA GLU A 120 -0.56 -15.89 10.05
C GLU A 120 0.30 -15.01 10.98
N GLN A 121 -0.15 -13.78 11.27
CA GLN A 121 0.53 -12.82 12.14
C GLN A 121 -0.22 -12.58 13.46
N ASN A 122 -0.92 -13.61 13.97
CA ASN A 122 -1.67 -13.49 15.22
C ASN A 122 -0.76 -13.16 16.42
N ASN A 123 0.50 -13.61 16.42
CA ASN A 123 1.48 -13.25 17.44
C ASN A 123 1.72 -11.73 17.51
N VAL A 124 1.72 -11.03 16.39
CA VAL A 124 1.85 -9.57 16.34
C VAL A 124 0.55 -8.91 16.82
N PHE A 125 -0.60 -9.43 16.40
CA PHE A 125 -1.91 -8.91 16.77
C PHE A 125 -2.14 -8.93 18.28
N VAL A 126 -1.81 -10.04 18.98
CA VAL A 126 -2.01 -10.19 20.43
C VAL A 126 -0.91 -9.53 21.28
N THR A 127 0.18 -9.06 20.66
CA THR A 127 1.28 -8.39 21.36
C THR A 127 0.77 -7.12 22.02
N THR A 128 0.99 -6.96 23.33
CA THR A 128 0.52 -5.80 24.10
C THR A 128 1.40 -4.56 23.96
N ASN A 129 2.66 -4.74 23.58
CA ASN A 129 3.60 -3.64 23.40
C ASN A 129 3.46 -3.02 22.00
N ASP A 130 2.96 -1.79 21.94
CA ASP A 130 2.70 -1.08 20.69
C ASP A 130 3.97 -0.79 19.89
N THR A 131 5.09 -0.50 20.55
CA THR A 131 6.37 -0.29 19.87
C THR A 131 6.82 -1.55 19.15
N THR A 132 6.62 -2.72 19.77
CA THR A 132 6.91 -4.01 19.14
C THR A 132 6.02 -4.23 17.92
N VAL A 133 4.72 -3.97 18.02
CA VAL A 133 3.81 -4.10 16.89
C VAL A 133 4.21 -3.14 15.76
N ARG A 134 4.44 -1.87 16.06
CA ARG A 134 4.84 -0.84 15.07
C ARG A 134 6.13 -1.18 14.32
N ARG A 135 6.98 -2.01 14.89
CA ARG A 135 8.24 -2.51 14.31
C ARG A 135 8.15 -3.90 13.72
N SER A 136 7.00 -4.53 13.75
CA SER A 136 6.84 -5.90 13.22
C SER A 136 6.75 -5.90 11.71
N VAL A 137 7.81 -6.35 11.05
CA VAL A 137 7.88 -6.42 9.58
C VAL A 137 7.10 -7.63 9.09
N VAL A 138 6.10 -7.40 8.25
CA VAL A 138 5.28 -8.44 7.62
C VAL A 138 5.65 -8.55 6.16
N LYS A 139 6.17 -9.70 5.72
CA LYS A 139 6.64 -9.90 4.33
C LYS A 139 5.55 -9.68 3.29
N THR A 140 4.33 -10.14 3.57
CA THR A 140 3.16 -9.97 2.68
C THR A 140 2.83 -8.51 2.39
N PHE A 141 3.27 -7.57 3.23
CA PHE A 141 3.06 -6.13 3.03
C PHE A 141 4.05 -5.48 2.06
N HIS A 142 5.06 -6.22 1.58
CA HIS A 142 6.11 -5.66 0.73
C HIS A 142 6.08 -6.22 -0.69
N CYS A 143 6.22 -5.33 -1.67
CA CYS A 143 6.39 -5.71 -3.07
C CYS A 143 7.89 -5.91 -3.38
N PRO A 144 8.33 -7.12 -3.78
CA PRO A 144 9.75 -7.40 -4.02
C PRO A 144 10.36 -6.63 -5.18
N SER A 145 9.55 -6.11 -6.12
CA SER A 145 10.05 -5.19 -7.18
C SER A 145 10.34 -3.78 -6.66
N ARG A 146 9.89 -3.45 -5.45
CA ARG A 146 10.01 -2.10 -4.89
C ARG A 146 11.09 -2.02 -3.83
N ARG A 147 10.94 -2.80 -2.77
CA ARG A 147 11.86 -2.78 -1.62
C ARG A 147 11.89 -4.09 -0.85
N GLN A 148 12.94 -4.29 -0.09
CA GLN A 148 13.05 -5.42 0.82
C GLN A 148 12.11 -5.25 2.02
N ALA A 149 11.65 -6.40 2.56
CA ALA A 149 10.87 -6.42 3.80
C ALA A 149 11.79 -6.21 5.00
N GLN A 150 11.91 -4.97 5.44
CA GLN A 150 12.72 -4.53 6.59
C GLN A 150 12.11 -3.29 7.24
N LEU A 151 12.67 -2.86 8.35
CA LEU A 151 12.31 -1.58 8.96
C LEU A 151 12.85 -0.42 8.12
N TYR A 152 12.03 0.61 7.94
CA TYR A 152 12.42 1.89 7.36
C TYR A 152 12.11 2.98 8.37
N ASN A 153 13.12 3.75 8.77
CA ASN A 153 13.03 4.76 9.82
C ASN A 153 12.39 4.19 11.12
N ASN A 154 12.89 3.02 11.56
CA ASN A 154 12.42 2.29 12.76
C ASN A 154 10.94 1.88 12.76
N ASN A 155 10.26 1.95 11.64
CA ASN A 155 8.85 1.59 11.49
C ASN A 155 8.65 0.46 10.47
N ALA A 156 7.68 -0.43 10.73
CA ALA A 156 7.18 -1.36 9.74
C ALA A 156 6.38 -0.62 8.67
N LYS A 157 6.50 -1.03 7.42
CA LYS A 157 5.91 -0.39 6.25
C LYS A 157 5.05 -1.34 5.43
N ILE A 158 4.27 -0.76 4.52
CA ILE A 158 3.43 -1.48 3.56
C ILE A 158 3.52 -0.83 2.18
N ASP A 159 3.48 -1.67 1.13
CA ASP A 159 3.49 -1.24 -0.27
C ASP A 159 2.10 -1.27 -0.92
N TYR A 160 1.10 -1.67 -0.16
CA TYR A 160 -0.29 -1.75 -0.57
C TYR A 160 -1.13 -0.77 0.23
N ALA A 161 -2.22 -0.28 -0.35
CA ALA A 161 -3.13 0.64 0.30
C ALA A 161 -4.58 0.23 0.08
N ALA A 162 -5.40 0.59 1.04
CA ALA A 162 -6.83 0.42 0.97
C ALA A 162 -7.48 1.45 0.05
N ASN A 163 -8.57 1.04 -0.59
CA ASN A 163 -9.37 1.91 -1.43
C ASN A 163 -10.27 2.81 -0.58
N ALA A 164 -9.89 4.08 -0.49
CA ALA A 164 -10.66 5.14 0.16
C ALA A 164 -11.76 5.76 -0.72
N GLY A 165 -11.83 5.37 -1.99
CA GLY A 165 -12.80 5.88 -2.95
C GLY A 165 -12.28 7.04 -3.80
N GLN A 166 -13.08 8.09 -3.93
CA GLN A 166 -12.77 9.19 -4.83
C GLN A 166 -11.66 10.08 -4.28
N SER A 167 -11.69 10.42 -2.99
CA SER A 167 -10.75 11.32 -2.34
C SER A 167 -10.48 10.91 -0.89
N LEU A 168 -9.26 11.15 -0.40
CA LEU A 168 -8.92 11.01 1.01
C LEU A 168 -9.48 12.15 1.88
N ALA A 169 -9.69 13.32 1.30
CA ALA A 169 -10.29 14.47 1.99
C ALA A 169 -11.80 14.28 2.21
N ASP A 170 -12.42 13.41 1.41
CA ASP A 170 -13.83 13.10 1.55
C ASP A 170 -14.05 12.23 2.79
N SER A 171 -14.59 12.82 3.84
CA SER A 171 -15.04 12.10 5.02
C SER A 171 -16.17 11.10 4.70
N ASN A 172 -16.80 11.25 3.55
CA ASN A 172 -17.89 10.43 3.09
C ASN A 172 -17.34 9.35 2.16
N THR A 173 -16.96 8.25 2.72
CA THR A 173 -16.28 7.11 2.11
C THR A 173 -17.03 6.56 0.91
N SER A 174 -16.70 7.05 -0.27
CA SER A 174 -17.11 6.43 -1.54
C SER A 174 -16.38 5.10 -1.79
N GLY A 175 -15.30 4.84 -1.06
CA GLY A 175 -14.51 3.61 -1.12
C GLY A 175 -15.06 2.49 -0.23
N VAL A 176 -14.37 1.35 -0.27
CA VAL A 176 -14.73 0.15 0.49
C VAL A 176 -14.16 0.21 1.92
N ILE A 177 -12.96 0.71 2.07
CA ILE A 177 -12.33 0.86 3.38
C ILE A 177 -12.66 2.26 3.90
N PHE A 178 -13.25 2.29 5.07
CA PHE A 178 -13.83 3.49 5.65
C PHE A 178 -12.95 4.08 6.76
N ARG A 179 -13.15 5.37 7.02
CA ARG A 179 -12.56 6.07 8.16
C ARG A 179 -13.40 5.84 9.40
N THR A 180 -12.77 5.47 10.51
CA THR A 180 -13.47 5.33 11.79
C THR A 180 -14.07 6.66 12.23
N GLY A 181 -15.37 6.65 12.53
CA GLY A 181 -16.12 7.86 12.91
C GLY A 181 -16.67 8.71 11.76
N ALA A 182 -16.42 8.29 10.50
CA ALA A 182 -17.01 8.92 9.32
C ALA A 182 -17.50 7.84 8.35
N GLY A 183 -18.72 7.96 7.86
CA GLY A 183 -19.28 7.07 6.83
C GLY A 183 -19.72 5.67 7.26
N GLY A 184 -19.46 5.26 8.50
CA GLY A 184 -19.89 3.97 9.06
C GLY A 184 -19.19 2.74 8.46
N PRO A 185 -19.40 1.54 9.04
CA PRO A 185 -18.84 0.31 8.54
C PRO A 185 -19.42 -0.07 7.17
N VAL A 186 -18.55 -0.51 6.26
CA VAL A 186 -18.92 -0.96 4.91
C VAL A 186 -19.07 -2.48 4.90
N ARG A 187 -20.22 -2.95 4.47
CA ARG A 187 -20.55 -4.38 4.30
C ARG A 187 -20.43 -4.78 2.82
N MET A 188 -20.37 -6.06 2.56
CA MET A 188 -20.39 -6.59 1.20
C MET A 188 -21.65 -6.13 0.42
N THR A 189 -22.78 -6.03 1.11
CA THR A 189 -24.06 -5.58 0.53
C THR A 189 -24.08 -4.10 0.15
N ASP A 190 -23.15 -3.30 0.67
CA ASP A 190 -23.07 -1.87 0.36
C ASP A 190 -22.29 -1.60 -0.94
N ILE A 191 -21.72 -2.65 -1.55
CA ILE A 191 -20.98 -2.59 -2.81
C ILE A 191 -21.93 -2.89 -3.97
N THR A 192 -22.77 -1.91 -4.31
CA THR A 192 -23.85 -2.09 -5.29
C THR A 192 -23.38 -2.08 -6.74
N ASP A 193 -22.18 -1.55 -7.02
CA ASP A 193 -21.60 -1.49 -8.37
C ASP A 193 -20.94 -2.82 -8.78
N GLY A 194 -20.97 -3.80 -7.87
CA GLY A 194 -20.48 -5.15 -8.05
C GLY A 194 -19.09 -5.37 -7.47
N THR A 195 -18.97 -6.45 -6.69
CA THR A 195 -17.71 -6.80 -5.99
C THR A 195 -16.56 -7.14 -6.93
N SER A 196 -16.85 -7.60 -8.15
CA SER A 196 -15.87 -7.87 -9.21
C SER A 196 -15.44 -6.62 -9.99
N ASN A 197 -16.05 -5.47 -9.72
CA ASN A 197 -15.79 -4.20 -10.38
C ASN A 197 -15.22 -3.13 -9.46
N THR A 198 -15.17 -3.39 -8.16
CA THR A 198 -14.75 -2.43 -7.15
C THR A 198 -13.43 -2.85 -6.53
N ALA A 199 -12.44 -1.95 -6.53
CA ALA A 199 -11.14 -2.17 -5.88
C ALA A 199 -11.30 -2.25 -4.36
N LEU A 200 -10.58 -3.20 -3.73
CA LEU A 200 -10.46 -3.32 -2.28
C LEU A 200 -9.10 -2.79 -1.80
N PHE A 201 -8.00 -3.34 -2.31
CA PHE A 201 -6.64 -2.87 -2.09
C PHE A 201 -5.90 -2.76 -3.42
N GLY A 202 -4.90 -1.88 -3.46
CA GLY A 202 -4.01 -1.73 -4.60
C GLY A 202 -2.58 -1.38 -4.17
N GLU A 203 -1.64 -1.45 -5.10
CA GLU A 203 -0.27 -1.01 -4.85
C GLU A 203 -0.22 0.51 -4.68
N LYS A 204 0.59 1.00 -3.75
CA LYS A 204 0.80 2.44 -3.50
C LYS A 204 1.79 3.02 -4.52
N ARG A 205 1.59 4.25 -4.96
CA ARG A 205 2.64 5.03 -5.60
C ARG A 205 3.66 5.50 -4.57
N MET A 206 4.95 5.37 -4.87
CA MET A 206 6.04 5.65 -3.91
C MET A 206 7.16 6.49 -4.53
N LYS A 207 7.88 7.21 -3.67
CA LYS A 207 9.17 7.82 -4.00
C LYS A 207 10.30 6.84 -3.67
N LEU A 208 10.93 6.27 -4.71
CA LEU A 208 11.89 5.18 -4.57
C LEU A 208 13.19 5.56 -3.83
N ASP A 209 13.49 6.85 -3.76
CA ASP A 209 14.66 7.43 -3.08
C ASP A 209 14.36 7.97 -1.68
N LYS A 210 13.12 7.85 -1.20
CA LYS A 210 12.64 8.41 0.07
C LYS A 210 11.89 7.42 0.96
N PHE A 211 12.19 6.13 0.86
CA PHE A 211 11.56 5.11 1.71
C PHE A 211 11.71 5.42 3.20
N GLY A 212 10.61 5.43 3.91
CA GLY A 212 10.55 5.74 5.34
C GLY A 212 10.72 7.23 5.68
N GLN A 213 10.81 8.11 4.70
CA GLN A 213 11.06 9.55 4.88
C GLN A 213 10.01 10.44 4.20
N SER A 214 9.31 9.95 3.16
CA SER A 214 8.23 10.70 2.51
C SER A 214 6.99 10.71 3.38
N TYR A 215 6.21 11.76 3.29
CA TYR A 215 4.99 11.99 4.09
C TYR A 215 4.02 10.80 4.08
N ASP A 216 3.96 10.06 2.99
CA ASP A 216 3.12 8.88 2.78
C ASP A 216 3.80 7.55 3.16
N ASP A 217 4.98 7.60 3.77
CA ASP A 217 5.77 6.43 4.18
C ASP A 217 6.66 6.69 5.42
N ASN A 218 6.41 7.77 6.19
CA ASN A 218 7.21 8.11 7.36
C ASN A 218 6.74 7.41 8.64
N GLU A 219 5.46 7.05 8.72
CA GLU A 219 4.85 6.43 9.90
C GLU A 219 4.81 4.90 9.83
N SER A 220 4.40 4.26 10.91
CA SER A 220 4.17 2.81 10.94
C SER A 220 2.86 2.46 10.25
N VAL A 221 2.85 1.37 9.48
CA VAL A 221 1.65 0.83 8.83
C VAL A 221 0.49 0.52 9.80
N PHE A 222 0.78 0.28 11.06
CA PHE A 222 -0.24 -0.11 12.05
C PHE A 222 -0.87 1.07 12.78
N SER A 223 -0.16 2.17 12.92
CA SER A 223 -0.61 3.36 13.65
C SER A 223 -0.80 4.55 12.74
N PRO A 224 -1.45 5.58 13.23
CA PRO A 224 -2.89 5.70 13.28
C PRO A 224 -3.48 6.04 11.92
N GLY A 225 -4.32 5.39 11.52
CA GLY A 225 -5.37 5.49 10.81
C GLY A 225 -5.65 5.92 9.43
N TRP A 226 -6.42 6.88 9.28
CA TRP A 226 -6.84 7.44 8.00
C TRP A 226 -5.75 8.36 7.47
N ASP A 227 -4.77 7.76 6.82
CA ASP A 227 -3.65 8.48 6.25
C ASP A 227 -3.18 7.84 4.94
N SER A 228 -2.36 8.60 4.22
CA SER A 228 -1.75 8.18 2.97
C SER A 228 -0.79 7.00 3.11
N GLU A 229 -0.34 6.65 4.31
CA GLU A 229 0.40 5.42 4.56
C GLU A 229 -0.38 4.16 4.24
N VAL A 230 -1.68 4.14 4.49
CA VAL A 230 -2.52 2.92 4.45
C VAL A 230 -3.72 3.03 3.53
N ALA A 231 -4.08 4.22 3.08
CA ALA A 231 -5.22 4.47 2.20
C ALA A 231 -4.83 5.30 0.97
N ARG A 232 -5.49 5.02 -0.14
CA ARG A 232 -5.32 5.74 -1.42
C ARG A 232 -6.67 5.98 -2.05
N ALA A 233 -6.75 7.03 -2.86
CA ALA A 233 -7.94 7.41 -3.57
C ALA A 233 -7.71 7.49 -5.08
N ALA A 234 -8.80 7.54 -5.85
CA ALA A 234 -8.73 7.72 -7.30
C ALA A 234 -8.15 9.07 -7.69
N VAL A 235 -8.43 10.09 -6.87
CA VAL A 235 -7.99 11.48 -7.06
C VAL A 235 -7.22 11.94 -5.85
N THR A 236 -6.14 12.67 -6.04
CA THR A 236 -5.53 13.44 -4.97
C THR A 236 -6.20 14.81 -4.91
N ASP A 237 -7.08 15.01 -3.96
CA ASP A 237 -7.46 16.35 -3.52
C ASP A 237 -6.35 16.86 -2.61
N LEU A 238 -5.47 17.64 -3.19
CA LEU A 238 -4.36 18.27 -2.44
C LEU A 238 -4.77 19.53 -1.70
N ASP A 239 -6.05 19.74 -1.52
CA ASP A 239 -6.51 20.97 -0.88
C ASP A 239 -7.14 20.77 0.50
N THR A 240 -6.49 19.99 1.36
CA THR A 240 -6.86 19.99 2.78
C THR A 240 -6.48 21.30 3.49
N ASN A 241 -5.67 22.15 2.83
CA ASN A 241 -5.22 23.44 3.37
C ASN A 241 -5.69 24.68 2.60
N GLY A 242 -6.67 24.55 1.68
CA GLY A 242 -7.27 25.71 1.01
C GLY A 242 -6.35 26.42 0.00
N THR A 243 -5.30 25.76 -0.50
CA THR A 243 -4.44 26.35 -1.53
C THR A 243 -5.00 26.04 -2.91
N ALA A 244 -5.93 26.86 -3.34
CA ALA A 244 -6.54 26.78 -4.66
C ALA A 244 -5.47 26.85 -5.77
N GLY A 245 -5.51 25.89 -6.70
CA GLY A 245 -4.73 25.97 -7.96
C GLY A 245 -3.79 24.83 -8.27
N ARG A 246 -3.74 23.73 -7.48
CA ARG A 246 -2.94 22.56 -7.81
C ARG A 246 -3.66 21.62 -8.77
N PRO A 247 -2.99 21.10 -9.79
CA PRO A 247 -3.61 20.15 -10.70
C PRO A 247 -3.94 18.86 -9.93
N LEU A 248 -5.21 18.45 -9.98
CA LEU A 248 -5.66 17.14 -9.52
C LEU A 248 -4.82 16.07 -10.20
N SER A 249 -4.17 15.21 -9.43
CA SER A 249 -3.43 14.10 -9.97
C SER A 249 -4.27 12.82 -9.87
N TRP A 250 -4.35 12.07 -10.96
CA TRP A 250 -5.13 10.84 -11.07
C TRP A 250 -4.20 9.63 -11.12
N GLY A 251 -4.54 8.56 -10.43
CA GLY A 251 -3.79 7.32 -10.46
C GLY A 251 -4.53 6.22 -11.23
N PRO A 252 -3.91 5.04 -11.40
CA PRO A 252 -2.57 4.71 -10.91
C PRO A 252 -1.45 5.23 -11.79
N ASN A 253 -0.30 5.51 -11.18
CA ASN A 253 0.90 5.99 -11.85
C ASN A 253 2.13 5.16 -11.46
N GLN A 254 3.18 5.23 -12.29
CA GLN A 254 4.45 4.59 -11.96
C GLN A 254 5.12 5.27 -10.75
N ASP A 255 5.85 4.49 -9.96
CA ASP A 255 6.73 4.99 -8.91
C ASP A 255 7.76 5.97 -9.48
N ILE A 256 8.17 6.95 -8.68
CA ILE A 256 9.07 8.02 -9.13
C ILE A 256 10.40 8.03 -8.40
N ARG A 257 11.44 8.53 -9.08
CA ARG A 257 12.69 8.98 -8.45
C ARG A 257 12.73 10.50 -8.50
N VAL A 258 13.08 11.12 -7.39
CA VAL A 258 13.18 12.57 -7.32
C VAL A 258 14.52 13.00 -7.91
N THR A 259 14.50 13.45 -9.16
CA THR A 259 15.71 13.95 -9.85
C THR A 259 15.95 15.44 -9.62
N ASN A 260 14.93 16.19 -9.20
CA ASN A 260 15.00 17.63 -8.95
C ASN A 260 14.27 18.01 -7.65
N PRO A 261 14.97 18.41 -6.59
CA PRO A 261 14.36 18.83 -5.33
C PRO A 261 13.43 20.04 -5.45
N SER A 262 13.66 20.91 -6.45
CA SER A 262 12.85 22.13 -6.65
C SER A 262 11.43 21.88 -7.14
N ILE A 263 11.15 20.70 -7.72
CA ILE A 263 9.80 20.30 -8.14
C ILE A 263 8.98 19.78 -6.95
N PHE A 264 9.66 19.50 -5.85
CA PHE A 264 9.12 18.84 -4.65
C PHE A 264 9.19 19.70 -3.39
N THR A 265 9.07 21.02 -3.52
CA THR A 265 8.73 21.89 -2.39
C THR A 265 7.34 21.58 -1.84
N ASP A 266 6.61 20.71 -2.53
CA ASP A 266 5.34 20.15 -2.11
C ASP A 266 5.50 18.68 -1.71
N PRO A 267 5.51 18.38 -0.41
CA PRO A 267 5.62 17.03 0.08
C PRO A 267 4.47 16.10 -0.37
N GLU A 268 3.36 16.67 -0.85
CA GLU A 268 2.10 15.95 -1.03
C GLU A 268 1.70 15.71 -2.49
N SER A 269 2.39 16.31 -3.48
CA SER A 269 1.98 16.21 -4.88
C SER A 269 2.07 14.77 -5.42
N GLY A 270 0.93 14.12 -5.51
CA GLY A 270 0.76 12.82 -6.19
C GLY A 270 1.06 11.59 -5.37
N LEU A 271 1.29 11.69 -4.06
CA LEU A 271 1.62 10.56 -3.20
C LEU A 271 0.41 9.82 -2.62
N SER A 272 -0.76 10.44 -2.62
CA SER A 272 -2.01 9.80 -2.17
C SER A 272 -2.66 8.91 -3.25
N GLN A 273 -1.92 8.60 -4.32
CA GLN A 273 -2.39 7.79 -5.44
C GLN A 273 -1.97 6.34 -5.31
N PHE A 274 -2.74 5.49 -5.99
CA PHE A 274 -2.28 4.14 -6.36
C PHE A 274 -1.14 4.23 -7.38
N GLY A 275 -0.26 3.23 -7.38
CA GLY A 275 0.83 3.15 -8.33
C GLY A 275 1.76 1.99 -8.04
N SER A 276 2.73 1.76 -8.92
CA SER A 276 3.57 0.59 -8.86
C SER A 276 4.98 0.83 -9.42
N SER A 277 5.94 -0.01 -8.97
CA SER A 277 7.26 -0.15 -9.58
C SER A 277 7.25 -1.04 -10.83
N HIS A 278 6.18 -1.80 -11.08
CA HIS A 278 6.06 -2.67 -12.24
C HIS A 278 5.89 -1.82 -13.52
N ALA A 279 6.59 -2.19 -14.59
CA ALA A 279 6.52 -1.42 -15.84
C ALA A 279 5.16 -1.52 -16.56
N SER A 280 4.39 -2.58 -16.29
CA SER A 280 3.15 -2.90 -17.01
C SER A 280 1.88 -2.31 -16.40
N GLY A 281 1.96 -1.67 -15.22
CA GLY A 281 0.81 -1.12 -14.51
C GLY A 281 0.78 -1.48 -13.04
N CYS A 282 -0.30 -1.13 -12.39
CA CYS A 282 -0.57 -1.31 -10.97
C CYS A 282 -1.50 -2.50 -10.75
N GLN A 283 -1.29 -3.27 -9.70
CA GLN A 283 -2.14 -4.40 -9.36
C GLN A 283 -3.12 -4.04 -8.25
N PHE A 284 -4.33 -4.58 -8.37
CA PHE A 284 -5.41 -4.41 -7.41
C PHE A 284 -6.02 -5.76 -7.08
N VAL A 285 -6.40 -5.97 -5.83
CA VAL A 285 -7.38 -6.97 -5.44
C VAL A 285 -8.75 -6.33 -5.37
N LEU A 286 -9.76 -6.99 -5.93
CA LEU A 286 -11.14 -6.53 -5.97
C LEU A 286 -11.92 -7.04 -4.76
N CYS A 287 -13.11 -6.51 -4.57
CA CYS A 287 -13.98 -6.90 -3.45
C CYS A 287 -14.49 -8.35 -3.53
N ASP A 288 -14.39 -9.02 -4.68
CA ASP A 288 -14.61 -10.47 -4.82
C ASP A 288 -13.35 -11.32 -4.55
N GLY A 289 -12.25 -10.69 -4.21
CA GLY A 289 -10.96 -11.31 -3.98
C GLY A 289 -10.18 -11.67 -5.24
N SER A 290 -10.64 -11.36 -6.45
CA SER A 290 -9.86 -11.51 -7.69
C SER A 290 -8.77 -10.43 -7.78
N VAL A 291 -7.64 -10.73 -8.46
CA VAL A 291 -6.57 -9.76 -8.68
C VAL A 291 -6.57 -9.32 -10.13
N ARG A 292 -6.54 -8.00 -10.35
CA ARG A 292 -6.53 -7.38 -11.68
C ARG A 292 -5.38 -6.39 -11.82
N GLY A 293 -4.71 -6.39 -12.99
CA GLY A 293 -3.77 -5.36 -13.39
C GLY A 293 -4.51 -4.19 -14.07
N VAL A 294 -4.16 -2.98 -13.68
CA VAL A 294 -4.65 -1.73 -14.26
C VAL A 294 -3.46 -0.98 -14.86
N ARG A 295 -3.52 -0.60 -16.13
CA ARG A 295 -2.46 0.17 -16.77
C ARG A 295 -2.33 1.57 -16.16
N PHE A 296 -1.17 2.17 -16.30
CA PHE A 296 -0.97 3.55 -15.86
C PHE A 296 -1.76 4.53 -16.73
N ASN A 297 -2.18 5.64 -16.09
CA ASN A 297 -2.99 6.69 -16.74
C ASN A 297 -4.27 6.16 -17.39
N PRO A 298 -5.09 5.37 -16.67
CA PRO A 298 -6.37 4.92 -17.18
C PRO A 298 -7.30 6.11 -17.44
N ASP A 299 -8.42 5.87 -18.12
CA ASP A 299 -9.49 6.87 -18.18
C ASP A 299 -9.92 7.26 -16.76
N ARG A 300 -9.99 8.56 -16.51
CA ARG A 300 -10.24 9.12 -15.17
C ARG A 300 -11.62 8.76 -14.62
N VAL A 301 -12.62 8.74 -15.49
CA VAL A 301 -14.00 8.43 -15.10
C VAL A 301 -14.10 6.94 -14.75
N ILE A 302 -13.51 6.08 -15.58
CA ILE A 302 -13.50 4.63 -15.37
C ILE A 302 -12.73 4.29 -14.08
N PHE A 303 -11.56 4.88 -13.87
CA PHE A 303 -10.78 4.61 -12.65
C PHE A 303 -11.46 5.13 -11.38
N ARG A 304 -12.15 6.27 -11.46
CA ARG A 304 -12.97 6.77 -10.35
C ARG A 304 -14.09 5.80 -9.99
N ARG A 305 -14.81 5.27 -10.99
CA ARG A 305 -15.86 4.25 -10.79
C ARG A 305 -15.29 2.97 -10.18
N PHE A 306 -14.14 2.53 -10.67
CA PHE A 306 -13.42 1.38 -10.13
C PHE A 306 -13.06 1.52 -8.64
N CYS A 307 -12.83 2.74 -8.16
CA CYS A 307 -12.58 3.03 -6.75
C CYS A 307 -13.86 3.29 -5.95
N THR A 308 -15.02 3.44 -6.58
CA THR A 308 -16.29 3.76 -5.91
C THR A 308 -17.13 2.50 -5.73
N LYS A 309 -17.73 2.33 -4.55
CA LYS A 309 -18.50 1.13 -4.19
C LYS A 309 -19.98 1.18 -4.62
N ALA A 310 -20.54 2.39 -4.82
CA ALA A 310 -21.97 2.59 -4.98
C ALA A 310 -22.27 3.92 -5.69
N ASP A 311 -21.86 4.08 -6.96
CA ASP A 311 -22.22 5.24 -7.78
C ASP A 311 -23.32 4.92 -8.81
N GLY A 312 -23.74 3.67 -8.89
CA GLY A 312 -24.78 3.18 -9.80
C GLY A 312 -24.32 3.14 -11.27
N GLN A 313 -23.00 3.24 -11.52
CA GLN A 313 -22.46 3.28 -12.87
C GLN A 313 -21.74 1.98 -13.23
N VAL A 314 -22.01 1.50 -14.44
CA VAL A 314 -21.34 0.30 -14.95
C VAL A 314 -19.91 0.64 -15.40
N LEU A 315 -18.97 -0.24 -15.07
CA LEU A 315 -17.61 -0.18 -15.63
C LEU A 315 -17.63 -0.61 -17.08
N ASN A 316 -17.72 0.35 -17.99
CA ASN A 316 -17.64 0.12 -19.44
C ASN A 316 -16.27 0.63 -19.92
N GLY A 317 -15.36 -0.27 -20.26
CA GLY A 317 -14.06 0.07 -20.84
C GLY A 317 -12.91 -0.80 -20.34
N ASP A 318 -11.82 -0.79 -21.10
CA ASP A 318 -10.56 -1.45 -20.74
C ASP A 318 -9.73 -0.59 -19.79
N PHE A 319 -9.16 -1.24 -18.77
CA PHE A 319 -8.21 -0.65 -17.84
C PHE A 319 -6.77 -0.75 -18.34
#